data_edce6309732a7d645becf034dced9d0c
#
_entry.id   edce6309732a7d645becf034dced9d0c
#
_cell.length_a   1.000
_cell.length_b   1.000
_cell.length_c   1.000
_cell.angle_alpha   90.00
_cell.angle_beta   90.00
_cell.angle_gamma   90.00
#
_symmetry.space_group_name_H-M   'P 1'
#
loop_
_entity.id
_entity.type
_entity.pdbx_description
1 polymer ?
#
loop_
_entity_poly.entity_id
_entity_poly.type
_entity_poly.pdbx_seq_one_letter_code
_entity_poly.pdbx_strand_id
1 'polypeptide(L)'
;DIHIYINSPGGSVSAGLAIYDTMQFLKSPVNTNCMGLAASMGAFLLSAGRPGKRSALPHARIMIHQPSQGGGGGTASDIEIQAKEILHLRAQMNKLMAKHTGQPVERIERDTDRDRFMSAEEAKEYGLIDNVISYRGEMEQALKQGEALKQA
;
A
#
# COMPACT_ATOMS: atom_id res chain seq x y z
N ASP A 1 -2.02 -5.86 18.98
CA ASP A 1 -1.95 -5.39 17.60
C ASP A 1 -1.68 -3.88 17.55
N ILE A 2 -0.94 -3.44 16.55
CA ILE A 2 -0.71 -2.03 16.25
C ILE A 2 -1.68 -1.62 15.15
N HIS A 3 -2.38 -0.51 15.32
CA HIS A 3 -3.32 0.00 14.34
C HIS A 3 -2.78 1.26 13.66
N ILE A 4 -2.72 1.24 12.34
CA ILE A 4 -2.38 2.41 11.53
C ILE A 4 -3.64 2.86 10.78
N TYR A 5 -4.02 4.11 11.00
CA TYR A 5 -5.12 4.76 10.29
C TYR A 5 -4.52 5.69 9.23
N ILE A 6 -4.93 5.49 7.99
CA ILE A 6 -4.33 6.15 6.82
C ILE A 6 -5.37 7.06 6.16
N ASN A 7 -5.03 8.34 6.11
CA ASN A 7 -5.67 9.34 5.27
C ASN A 7 -4.53 10.21 4.71
N SER A 8 -4.02 9.87 3.54
CA SER A 8 -2.77 10.44 3.02
C SER A 8 -2.74 10.45 1.50
N PRO A 9 -2.29 11.55 0.89
CA PRO A 9 -2.04 11.60 -0.56
C PRO A 9 -0.73 10.91 -0.97
N GLY A 10 0.04 10.39 -0.03
CA GLY A 10 1.37 9.85 -0.25
C GLY A 10 2.47 10.82 0.16
N GLY A 11 3.64 10.66 -0.43
CA GLY A 11 4.81 11.47 -0.13
C GLY A 11 6.12 10.76 -0.47
N SER A 12 7.14 11.02 0.33
CA SER A 12 8.49 10.49 0.11
C SER A 12 8.52 8.96 0.10
N VAL A 13 9.11 8.40 -0.94
CA VAL A 13 9.30 6.94 -1.07
C VAL A 13 10.22 6.42 0.04
N SER A 14 11.32 7.10 0.32
CA SER A 14 12.27 6.67 1.37
C SER A 14 11.64 6.71 2.75
N ALA A 15 10.85 7.72 3.07
CA ALA A 15 10.10 7.78 4.33
C ALA A 15 9.05 6.66 4.43
N GLY A 16 8.35 6.38 3.35
CA GLY A 16 7.38 5.29 3.28
C GLY A 16 8.03 3.92 3.43
N LEU A 17 9.17 3.69 2.81
CA LEU A 17 9.93 2.44 2.97
C LEU A 17 10.47 2.26 4.39
N ALA A 18 10.85 3.34 5.08
CA ALA A 18 11.23 3.28 6.49
C ALA A 18 10.07 2.79 7.37
N ILE A 19 8.87 3.28 7.12
CA ILE A 19 7.66 2.81 7.82
C ILE A 19 7.37 1.36 7.44
N TYR A 20 7.43 1.02 6.16
CA TYR A 20 7.21 -0.33 5.66
C TYR A 20 8.13 -1.35 6.34
N ASP A 21 9.44 -1.11 6.31
CA ASP A 21 10.41 -2.01 6.91
C ASP A 21 10.18 -2.15 8.42
N THR A 22 9.82 -1.07 9.10
CA THR A 22 9.47 -1.09 10.52
C THR A 22 8.25 -1.96 10.77
N MET A 23 7.20 -1.83 9.95
CA MET A 23 5.99 -2.68 10.05
C MET A 23 6.34 -4.16 9.92
N GLN A 24 7.22 -4.51 8.98
CA GLN A 24 7.64 -5.90 8.76
C GLN A 24 8.57 -6.41 9.87
N PHE A 25 9.36 -5.53 10.47
CA PHE A 25 10.30 -5.85 11.54
C PHE A 25 9.62 -6.17 12.87
N LEU A 26 8.49 -5.57 13.14
CA LEU A 26 7.77 -5.72 14.41
C LEU A 26 7.19 -7.12 14.57
N LYS A 27 7.24 -7.64 15.80
CA LYS A 27 6.59 -8.92 16.14
C LYS A 27 5.08 -8.81 16.23
N SER A 28 4.59 -7.68 16.70
CA SER A 28 3.15 -7.41 16.80
C SER A 28 2.53 -7.25 15.41
N PRO A 29 1.35 -7.84 15.16
CA PRO A 29 0.63 -7.61 13.92
C PRO A 29 0.32 -6.13 13.73
N VAL A 30 0.49 -5.65 12.51
CA VAL A 30 0.15 -4.27 12.13
C VAL A 30 -1.11 -4.31 11.27
N ASN A 31 -2.18 -3.72 11.78
CA ASN A 31 -3.46 -3.57 11.10
C ASN A 31 -3.50 -2.23 10.39
N THR A 32 -3.91 -2.20 9.15
CA THR A 32 -4.00 -0.97 8.36
C THR A 32 -5.44 -0.66 8.02
N ASN A 33 -5.81 0.61 8.13
CA ASN A 33 -7.19 1.06 7.95
C ASN A 33 -7.21 2.36 7.15
N CYS A 34 -7.87 2.37 6.00
CA CYS A 34 -8.01 3.57 5.18
C CYS A 34 -9.28 4.33 5.54
N MET A 35 -9.12 5.61 5.83
CA MET A 35 -10.20 6.58 6.03
C MET A 35 -9.99 7.73 5.04
N GLY A 36 -10.99 8.05 4.25
CA GLY A 36 -10.88 9.12 3.24
C GLY A 36 -10.04 8.71 2.03
N LEU A 37 -8.73 8.88 2.10
CA LEU A 37 -7.83 8.63 0.96
C LEU A 37 -6.57 7.88 1.38
N ALA A 38 -6.23 6.86 0.63
CA ALA A 38 -4.89 6.26 0.64
C ALA A 38 -4.33 6.27 -0.77
N ALA A 39 -3.43 7.19 -1.05
CA ALA A 39 -2.87 7.36 -2.38
C ALA A 39 -1.35 7.18 -2.37
N SER A 40 -0.81 6.60 -3.45
CA SER A 40 0.64 6.45 -3.64
C SER A 40 1.27 5.65 -2.49
N MET A 41 2.23 6.22 -1.76
CA MET A 41 2.82 5.57 -0.58
C MET A 41 1.79 5.22 0.50
N GLY A 42 0.69 5.98 0.61
CA GLY A 42 -0.42 5.64 1.49
C GLY A 42 -1.10 4.34 1.11
N ALA A 43 -1.36 4.12 -0.18
CA ALA A 43 -1.92 2.86 -0.69
C ALA A 43 -0.93 1.69 -0.51
N PHE A 44 0.34 1.93 -0.72
CA PHE A 44 1.39 0.94 -0.50
C PHE A 44 1.43 0.47 0.96
N LEU A 45 1.46 1.40 1.91
CA LEU A 45 1.45 1.06 3.33
C LEU A 45 0.14 0.38 3.75
N LEU A 46 -0.99 0.78 3.19
CA LEU A 46 -2.27 0.13 3.41
C LEU A 46 -2.20 -1.36 3.03
N SER A 47 -1.66 -1.67 1.87
CA SER A 47 -1.51 -3.04 1.38
C SER A 47 -0.52 -3.88 2.19
N ALA A 48 0.40 -3.23 2.89
CA ALA A 48 1.48 -3.86 3.65
C ALA A 48 1.10 -4.31 5.07
N GLY A 49 -0.13 -4.05 5.48
CA GLY A 49 -0.67 -4.54 6.75
C GLY A 49 -0.71 -6.06 6.80
N ARG A 50 -0.93 -6.60 7.98
CA ARG A 50 -1.06 -8.04 8.18
C ARG A 50 -2.18 -8.61 7.31
N PRO A 51 -1.95 -9.67 6.53
CA PRO A 51 -3.01 -10.33 5.78
C PRO A 51 -4.22 -10.69 6.66
N GLY A 52 -5.42 -10.33 6.19
CA GLY A 52 -6.67 -10.46 6.94
C GLY A 52 -7.00 -9.26 7.83
N LYS A 53 -6.07 -8.31 8.00
CA LYS A 53 -6.21 -7.16 8.92
C LYS A 53 -6.00 -5.81 8.21
N ARG A 54 -6.28 -5.76 6.92
CA ARG A 54 -6.23 -4.54 6.10
C ARG A 54 -7.65 -4.14 5.73
N SER A 55 -8.03 -2.94 6.07
CA SER A 55 -9.44 -2.49 5.94
C SER A 55 -9.55 -1.10 5.36
N ALA A 56 -10.71 -0.79 4.82
CA ALA A 56 -11.09 0.56 4.42
C ALA A 56 -12.56 0.83 4.77
N LEU A 57 -12.88 2.09 5.05
CA LEU A 57 -14.27 2.54 5.20
C LEU A 57 -14.94 2.60 3.81
N PRO A 58 -16.30 2.52 3.76
CA PRO A 58 -17.01 2.31 2.48
C PRO A 58 -16.80 3.40 1.43
N HIS A 59 -16.55 4.63 1.85
CA HIS A 59 -16.38 5.78 0.96
C HIS A 59 -14.91 6.18 0.78
N ALA A 60 -13.97 5.38 1.31
CA ALA A 60 -12.55 5.62 1.11
C ALA A 60 -12.17 5.46 -0.36
N ARG A 61 -11.19 6.26 -0.78
CA ARG A 61 -10.58 6.15 -2.12
C ARG A 61 -9.15 5.65 -1.97
N ILE A 62 -8.78 4.74 -2.82
CA ILE A 62 -7.42 4.18 -2.87
C ILE A 62 -6.85 4.45 -4.27
N MET A 63 -5.64 4.96 -4.34
CA MET A 63 -4.99 5.25 -5.61
C MET A 63 -3.58 4.67 -5.64
N ILE A 64 -3.28 3.95 -6.71
CA ILE A 64 -1.96 3.43 -6.98
C ILE A 64 -1.36 4.12 -8.22
N HIS A 65 -0.08 4.39 -8.15
CA HIS A 65 0.74 4.85 -9.26
C HIS A 65 2.21 4.53 -9.02
N GLN A 66 3.01 4.60 -10.07
CA GLN A 66 4.46 4.41 -9.95
C GLN A 66 5.13 5.60 -9.25
N PRO A 67 6.28 5.38 -8.58
CA PRO A 67 7.06 6.49 -8.05
C PRO A 67 7.39 7.49 -9.13
N SER A 68 7.20 8.76 -8.83
CA SER A 68 7.61 9.87 -9.68
C SER A 68 8.60 10.75 -8.93
N GLN A 69 9.54 11.32 -9.65
CA GLN A 69 10.47 12.32 -9.12
C GLN A 69 10.06 13.70 -9.60
N GLY A 70 9.89 14.62 -8.67
CA GLY A 70 9.76 16.03 -8.99
C GLY A 70 11.11 16.54 -9.52
N GLY A 71 11.11 17.15 -10.72
CA GLY A 71 12.17 17.75 -11.47
C GLY A 71 13.58 17.73 -10.87
N GLY A 72 14.46 16.91 -11.42
CA GLY A 72 15.88 16.91 -11.09
C GLY A 72 16.63 17.87 -12.00
N GLY A 73 17.38 18.81 -11.42
CA GLY A 73 18.41 19.57 -12.11
C GLY A 73 19.75 18.86 -11.98
N GLY A 74 20.76 19.36 -12.71
CA GLY A 74 22.13 18.89 -12.63
C GLY A 74 22.75 18.56 -13.98
N THR A 75 23.94 17.96 -13.95
CA THR A 75 24.63 17.48 -15.13
C THR A 75 23.93 16.29 -15.78
N ALA A 76 24.28 15.96 -17.02
CA ALA A 76 23.76 14.77 -17.69
C ALA A 76 24.06 13.49 -16.88
N SER A 77 25.21 13.41 -16.24
CA SER A 77 25.58 12.29 -15.37
C SER A 77 24.70 12.20 -14.12
N ASP A 78 24.35 13.35 -13.50
CA ASP A 78 23.45 13.39 -12.36
C ASP A 78 22.04 12.95 -12.73
N ILE A 79 21.54 13.38 -13.89
CA ILE A 79 20.24 12.97 -14.42
C ILE A 79 20.20 11.45 -14.66
N GLU A 80 21.27 10.89 -15.21
CA GLU A 80 21.38 9.45 -15.44
C GLU A 80 21.34 8.65 -14.12
N ILE A 81 22.06 9.10 -13.09
CA ILE A 81 22.06 8.49 -11.76
C ILE A 81 20.66 8.52 -11.15
N GLN A 82 19.99 9.68 -11.22
CA GLN A 82 18.63 9.82 -10.71
C GLN A 82 17.63 8.94 -11.45
N ALA A 83 17.75 8.83 -12.77
CA ALA A 83 16.88 7.95 -13.57
C ALA A 83 17.06 6.48 -13.20
N LYS A 84 18.28 6.02 -12.99
CA LYS A 84 18.56 4.65 -12.52
C LYS A 84 17.97 4.38 -11.15
N GLU A 85 18.09 5.33 -10.22
CA GLU A 85 17.51 5.19 -8.87
C GLU A 85 15.98 5.09 -8.90
N ILE A 86 15.32 5.90 -9.70
CA ILE A 86 13.86 5.82 -9.86
C ILE A 86 13.43 4.46 -10.43
N LEU A 87 14.13 3.97 -11.45
CA LEU A 87 13.83 2.65 -12.03
C LEU A 87 14.03 1.53 -11.01
N HIS A 88 15.06 1.63 -10.16
CA HIS A 88 15.29 0.69 -9.07
C HIS A 88 14.15 0.70 -8.06
N LEU A 89 13.76 1.89 -7.58
CA LEU A 89 12.65 2.04 -6.62
C LEU A 89 11.33 1.57 -7.19
N ARG A 90 11.06 1.89 -8.46
CA ARG A 90 9.86 1.44 -9.17
C ARG A 90 9.79 -0.10 -9.23
N ALA A 91 10.87 -0.75 -9.62
CA ALA A 91 10.92 -2.22 -9.68
C ALA A 91 10.72 -2.84 -8.31
N GLN A 92 11.34 -2.28 -7.27
CA GLN A 92 11.21 -2.73 -5.90
C GLN A 92 9.77 -2.57 -5.38
N MET A 93 9.17 -1.41 -5.58
CA MET A 93 7.80 -1.12 -5.16
C MET A 93 6.78 -2.04 -5.85
N ASN A 94 6.96 -2.29 -7.15
CA ASN A 94 6.10 -3.19 -7.91
C ASN A 94 6.16 -4.63 -7.39
N LYS A 95 7.35 -5.13 -7.07
CA LYS A 95 7.53 -6.45 -6.47
C LYS A 95 6.86 -6.57 -5.10
N LEU A 96 7.04 -5.57 -4.25
CA LEU A 96 6.43 -5.55 -2.92
C LEU A 96 4.91 -5.46 -3.00
N MET A 97 4.38 -4.62 -3.87
CA MET A 97 2.94 -4.52 -4.08
C MET A 97 2.36 -5.81 -4.65
N ALA A 98 3.04 -6.47 -5.59
CA ALA A 98 2.64 -7.78 -6.10
C ALA A 98 2.59 -8.82 -4.97
N LYS A 99 3.59 -8.83 -4.10
CA LYS A 99 3.62 -9.71 -2.92
C LYS A 99 2.42 -9.51 -2.01
N HIS A 100 2.07 -8.27 -1.71
CA HIS A 100 1.00 -7.96 -0.75
C HIS A 100 -0.41 -8.08 -1.33
N THR A 101 -0.58 -7.85 -2.63
CA THR A 101 -1.88 -7.93 -3.30
C THR A 101 -2.19 -9.30 -3.87
N GLY A 102 -1.18 -10.12 -4.11
CA GLY A 102 -1.33 -11.37 -4.85
C GLY A 102 -1.46 -11.20 -6.36
N GLN A 103 -1.27 -9.97 -6.87
CA GLN A 103 -1.31 -9.69 -8.31
C GLN A 103 0.04 -10.01 -8.97
N PRO A 104 0.04 -10.43 -10.26
CA PRO A 104 1.29 -10.54 -11.02
C PRO A 104 2.01 -9.18 -11.11
N VAL A 105 3.34 -9.19 -11.08
CA VAL A 105 4.15 -7.97 -11.19
C VAL A 105 3.81 -7.18 -12.46
N GLU A 106 3.61 -7.87 -13.58
CA GLU A 106 3.26 -7.25 -14.87
C GLU A 106 1.93 -6.49 -14.82
N ARG A 107 0.98 -6.98 -14.03
CA ARG A 107 -0.29 -6.29 -13.81
C ARG A 107 -0.09 -5.03 -12.98
N ILE A 108 0.70 -5.12 -11.90
CA ILE A 108 1.05 -3.94 -11.09
C ILE A 108 1.75 -2.88 -11.93
N GLU A 109 2.72 -3.26 -12.75
CA GLU A 109 3.43 -2.33 -13.65
C GLU A 109 2.48 -1.61 -14.59
N ARG A 110 1.57 -2.34 -15.23
CA ARG A 110 0.59 -1.77 -16.14
C ARG A 110 -0.40 -0.85 -15.42
N ASP A 111 -0.92 -1.28 -14.28
CA ASP A 111 -1.97 -0.56 -13.55
C ASP A 111 -1.44 0.68 -12.83
N THR A 112 -0.13 0.73 -12.52
CA THR A 112 0.52 1.89 -11.90
C THR A 112 1.17 2.85 -12.88
N ASP A 113 1.14 2.57 -14.17
CA ASP A 113 1.70 3.47 -15.21
C ASP A 113 1.05 4.85 -15.19
N ARG A 114 -0.23 4.90 -14.88
CA ARG A 114 -1.02 6.12 -14.64
C ARG A 114 -1.76 6.00 -13.31
N ASP A 115 -2.25 7.11 -12.80
CA ASP A 115 -3.06 7.12 -11.58
C ASP A 115 -4.27 6.21 -11.74
N ARG A 116 -4.36 5.20 -10.88
CA ARG A 116 -5.49 4.27 -10.84
C ARG A 116 -6.24 4.42 -9.53
N PHE A 117 -7.42 5.02 -9.61
CA PHE A 117 -8.31 5.17 -8.47
C PHE A 117 -9.23 3.98 -8.31
N MET A 118 -9.42 3.55 -7.08
CA MET A 118 -10.29 2.45 -6.71
C MET A 118 -11.22 2.84 -5.56
N SER A 119 -12.44 2.31 -5.58
CA SER A 119 -13.31 2.29 -4.41
C SER A 119 -12.78 1.27 -3.38
N ALA A 120 -13.33 1.29 -2.17
CA ALA A 120 -12.98 0.31 -1.15
C ALA A 120 -13.25 -1.12 -1.63
N GLU A 121 -14.38 -1.38 -2.26
CA GLU A 121 -14.72 -2.70 -2.82
C GLU A 121 -13.77 -3.12 -3.94
N GLU A 122 -13.44 -2.22 -4.86
CA GLU A 122 -12.48 -2.49 -5.93
C GLU A 122 -11.08 -2.79 -5.37
N ALA A 123 -10.67 -2.06 -4.33
CA ALA A 123 -9.39 -2.30 -3.66
C ALA A 123 -9.34 -3.67 -2.96
N LYS A 124 -10.47 -4.12 -2.41
CA LYS A 124 -10.61 -5.47 -1.85
C LYS A 124 -10.48 -6.53 -2.94
N GLU A 125 -11.16 -6.39 -4.04
CA GLU A 125 -11.05 -7.32 -5.19
C GLU A 125 -9.64 -7.36 -5.76
N TYR A 126 -8.97 -6.21 -5.79
CA TYR A 126 -7.59 -6.10 -6.27
C TYR A 126 -6.58 -6.79 -5.32
N GLY A 127 -6.92 -6.91 -4.05
CA GLY A 127 -6.06 -7.50 -3.03
C GLY A 127 -5.26 -6.47 -2.20
N LEU A 128 -5.55 -5.18 -2.34
CA LEU A 128 -4.93 -4.12 -1.54
C LEU A 128 -5.41 -4.14 -0.09
N ILE A 129 -6.64 -4.57 0.13
CA ILE A 129 -7.24 -4.73 1.46
C ILE A 129 -8.00 -6.04 1.55
N ASP A 130 -8.38 -6.40 2.76
CA ASP A 130 -9.10 -7.64 3.07
C ASP A 130 -10.58 -7.39 3.36
N ASN A 131 -10.92 -6.23 3.96
CA ASN A 131 -12.26 -5.95 4.44
C ASN A 131 -12.69 -4.51 4.12
N VAL A 132 -13.96 -4.35 3.78
CA VAL A 132 -14.65 -3.05 3.80
C VAL A 132 -15.52 -3.03 5.05
N ILE A 133 -15.32 -2.05 5.93
CA ILE A 133 -15.96 -1.97 7.23
C ILE A 133 -16.74 -0.67 7.38
N SER A 134 -17.96 -0.74 7.88
CA SER A 134 -18.84 0.42 8.06
C SER A 134 -18.88 0.91 9.51
N TYR A 135 -18.63 0.03 10.47
CA TYR A 135 -18.64 0.36 11.89
C TYR A 135 -17.70 -0.55 12.68
N ARG A 136 -17.41 -0.15 13.90
CA ARG A 136 -16.40 -0.80 14.74
C ARG A 136 -16.63 -2.30 14.98
N GLY A 137 -17.89 -2.72 15.13
CA GLY A 137 -18.21 -4.14 15.35
C GLY A 137 -17.81 -5.03 14.18
N GLU A 138 -17.94 -4.55 12.95
CA GLU A 138 -17.44 -5.29 11.76
C GLU A 138 -15.93 -5.41 11.77
N MET A 139 -15.21 -4.37 12.19
CA MET A 139 -13.76 -4.43 12.34
C MET A 139 -13.35 -5.51 13.35
N GLU A 140 -13.99 -5.53 14.50
CA GLU A 140 -13.70 -6.51 15.55
C GLU A 140 -13.94 -7.95 15.07
N GLN A 141 -15.01 -8.17 14.31
CA GLN A 141 -15.30 -9.47 13.69
C GLN A 141 -14.26 -9.86 12.64
N ALA A 142 -13.89 -8.93 11.76
CA ALA A 142 -12.89 -9.15 10.71
C ALA A 142 -11.52 -9.51 11.31
N LEU A 143 -11.11 -8.84 12.39
CA LEU A 143 -9.86 -9.12 13.08
C LEU A 143 -9.86 -10.53 13.71
N LYS A 144 -10.96 -10.96 14.32
CA LYS A 144 -11.11 -12.31 14.87
C LYS A 144 -11.05 -13.38 13.78
N GLN A 145 -11.68 -13.15 12.63
CA GLN A 145 -11.61 -14.07 11.49
C GLN A 145 -10.19 -14.17 10.92
N GLY A 146 -9.48 -13.04 10.82
CA GLY A 146 -8.09 -13.02 10.40
C GLY A 146 -7.14 -13.77 11.35
N GLU A 147 -7.46 -13.85 12.64
CA GLU A 147 -6.72 -14.66 13.62
C GLU A 147 -7.00 -16.15 13.48
N ALA A 148 -8.25 -16.52 13.23
CA ALA A 148 -8.65 -17.92 13.04
C ALA A 148 -7.99 -18.56 11.82
N LEU A 149 -7.80 -17.81 10.72
CA LEU A 149 -7.12 -18.28 9.52
C LEU A 149 -5.62 -18.60 9.73
N LYS A 150 -5.02 -18.11 10.81
CA LYS A 150 -3.61 -18.40 11.14
C LYS A 150 -3.44 -19.67 11.97
N GLN A 151 -4.50 -20.14 12.61
CA GLN A 151 -4.47 -21.34 13.47
C GLN A 151 -4.87 -22.60 12.70
N ALA A 152 -5.36 -22.45 11.50
CA ALA A 152 -5.70 -23.53 10.58
C ALA A 152 -4.57 -23.77 9.57
#